data_2a8ad52bd8ba0006f06696a1359c01b4
#
_entry.id   2a8ad52bd8ba0006f06696a1359c01b4
#
_cell.length_a   1.000
_cell.length_b   1.000
_cell.length_c   1.000
_cell.angle_alpha   90.00
_cell.angle_beta   90.00
_cell.angle_gamma   90.00
#
_symmetry.space_group_name_H-M   'P 1'
#
loop_
_entity.id
_entity.type
_entity.pdbx_description
1 polymer ?
#
loop_
_entity_poly.entity_id
_entity_poly.type
_entity_poly.pdbx_seq_one_letter_code
_entity_poly.pdbx_strand_id
1 'polypeptide(L)'
;MKNKLFKFLCPAAVLLSLTACTGMKPKPQPKDEAVEAHSKLASMDEEEAAAIKEEIKIVGEDAIYGNVYLPTEYDGATIFWRSSNPDMVSYEDDGDLKAGIVTRGAEDTKVTMKAYIEKDGKGAVMEQEINVLAAPAELTDDDFEGYMFAHFIGENGHGQAGEQMYFALAEDGFKFNDINYKNGSLQPVLTSTVGEKGVRDPYICRSHEGDKFFMLATDLSIYNRGGWGTSAGQNASKEGSYNLIKWESTDLVNWSEPEEIKVAPENAGMAWAPEMVYCEETGEYVIISSSSIVNENRSAKTLPDHIYYVTTRDFKHFSESKPFLLGQPKNPSTLEYSDDGKADMSDRRLIIDASVLRVGDYYYCAAKDGDNNEANGNIRLFRSKTLFDWRSWEYVTDLDELGIAPNNSRDGIGKFDNSQLEGPELFRFNKKDWASADTPEYGIMADRYMRQDLGYLPFKTTDFEDRKNENGSWSILDKSQYAFKGGTYRHGSVMNITAAEMERLKEAYPAKN
;
A
#
# COMPACT_ATOMS: atom_id res chain seq x y z
N MET A 1 -2.36 37.94 21.26
CA MET A 1 -2.87 37.71 22.63
C MET A 1 -2.93 36.23 22.89
N LYS A 2 -2.16 35.78 23.89
CA LYS A 2 -2.09 34.44 24.51
C LYS A 2 -1.85 33.23 23.60
N ASN A 3 -0.56 32.96 23.33
CA ASN A 3 0.01 31.70 22.95
C ASN A 3 -0.30 30.62 24.02
N LYS A 4 -0.84 29.48 23.61
CA LYS A 4 -0.78 28.24 24.39
C LYS A 4 0.22 27.31 23.73
N LEU A 5 1.42 27.27 24.30
CA LEU A 5 2.40 26.20 24.09
C LEU A 5 1.83 24.89 24.66
N PHE A 6 1.64 23.87 23.85
CA PHE A 6 1.55 22.49 24.32
C PHE A 6 2.97 21.96 24.51
N LYS A 7 3.33 21.73 25.75
CA LYS A 7 4.56 21.02 26.13
C LYS A 7 4.28 19.51 26.08
N PHE A 8 4.99 18.80 25.22
CA PHE A 8 5.13 17.34 25.32
C PHE A 8 5.90 17.03 26.62
N LEU A 9 5.28 16.29 27.50
CA LEU A 9 5.90 15.71 28.70
C LEU A 9 6.31 14.29 28.39
N CYS A 10 7.61 14.08 28.31
CA CYS A 10 8.24 12.78 28.37
C CYS A 10 7.96 12.14 29.75
N PRO A 11 7.53 10.89 29.88
CA PRO A 11 7.42 10.27 31.19
C PRO A 11 8.80 9.81 31.66
N ALA A 12 9.27 10.47 32.70
CA ALA A 12 10.46 10.08 33.44
C ALA A 12 10.26 8.70 34.09
N ALA A 13 11.25 7.84 33.93
CA ALA A 13 11.36 6.55 34.61
C ALA A 13 11.24 6.73 36.14
N VAL A 14 10.21 6.17 36.72
CA VAL A 14 10.08 6.03 38.18
C VAL A 14 10.57 4.65 38.57
N LEU A 15 11.76 4.61 39.19
CA LEU A 15 12.20 3.45 39.95
C LEU A 15 11.23 3.22 41.11
N LEU A 16 10.41 2.18 41.06
CA LEU A 16 9.61 1.72 42.19
C LEU A 16 10.41 0.67 42.96
N SER A 17 10.76 1.02 44.19
CA SER A 17 11.27 0.13 45.19
C SER A 17 10.26 -0.95 45.57
N LEU A 18 10.66 -2.22 45.46
CA LEU A 18 9.91 -3.36 45.94
C LEU A 18 9.75 -3.28 47.48
N THR A 19 8.57 -2.92 47.94
CA THR A 19 8.11 -3.22 49.29
C THR A 19 7.02 -4.29 49.17
N ALA A 20 7.35 -5.44 49.74
CA ALA A 20 6.42 -6.57 49.87
C ALA A 20 5.17 -6.15 50.65
N CYS A 21 4.00 -6.10 49.98
CA CYS A 21 2.71 -6.05 50.64
C CYS A 21 2.02 -7.41 50.53
N THR A 22 1.94 -8.03 51.69
CA THR A 22 1.17 -9.24 51.94
C THR A 22 -0.32 -8.97 51.82
N GLY A 23 -1.01 -9.77 50.98
CA GLY A 23 -2.40 -10.16 51.26
C GLY A 23 -3.52 -9.18 50.91
N MET A 24 -3.57 -8.69 49.65
CA MET A 24 -4.86 -8.23 49.11
C MET A 24 -5.49 -9.36 48.29
N LYS A 25 -6.66 -9.85 48.73
CA LYS A 25 -7.50 -10.67 47.87
C LYS A 25 -7.85 -9.84 46.64
N PRO A 26 -7.75 -10.40 45.42
CA PRO A 26 -8.16 -9.66 44.22
C PRO A 26 -9.62 -9.22 44.39
N LYS A 27 -9.91 -7.95 44.11
CA LYS A 27 -11.31 -7.50 44.02
C LYS A 27 -12.00 -8.37 42.96
N PRO A 28 -13.24 -8.86 43.27
CA PRO A 28 -14.00 -9.54 42.23
C PRO A 28 -14.12 -8.62 41.04
N GLN A 29 -13.72 -9.08 39.87
CA GLN A 29 -13.95 -8.36 38.62
C GLN A 29 -15.43 -8.12 38.44
N PRO A 30 -15.88 -6.98 37.91
CA PRO A 30 -17.29 -6.78 37.56
C PRO A 30 -17.74 -7.96 36.68
N LYS A 31 -18.91 -8.50 36.94
CA LYS A 31 -19.49 -9.55 36.09
C LYS A 31 -19.69 -8.97 34.70
N ASP A 32 -19.14 -9.64 33.69
CA ASP A 32 -19.39 -9.30 32.30
C ASP A 32 -20.84 -9.69 31.94
N GLU A 33 -21.73 -8.69 31.93
CA GLU A 33 -23.16 -8.89 31.72
C GLU A 33 -23.45 -9.51 30.33
N ALA A 34 -22.66 -9.19 29.31
CA ALA A 34 -22.80 -9.75 27.97
C ALA A 34 -22.45 -11.25 27.94
N VAL A 35 -21.36 -11.65 28.59
CA VAL A 35 -20.98 -13.06 28.73
C VAL A 35 -22.00 -13.82 29.56
N GLU A 36 -22.52 -13.23 30.64
CA GLU A 36 -23.58 -13.86 31.47
C GLU A 36 -24.89 -14.03 30.68
N ALA A 37 -25.28 -13.05 29.86
CA ALA A 37 -26.45 -13.14 29.00
C ALA A 37 -26.26 -14.24 27.94
N HIS A 38 -25.13 -14.27 27.24
CA HIS A 38 -24.82 -15.29 26.25
C HIS A 38 -24.84 -16.71 26.82
N SER A 39 -24.36 -16.90 28.05
CA SER A 39 -24.33 -18.21 28.71
C SER A 39 -25.72 -18.82 28.96
N LYS A 40 -26.79 -18.03 28.83
CA LYS A 40 -28.19 -18.46 28.99
C LYS A 40 -28.84 -18.85 27.66
N LEU A 41 -28.18 -18.64 26.54
CA LEU A 41 -28.69 -19.02 25.23
C LEU A 41 -28.68 -20.54 25.05
N ALA A 42 -29.61 -21.02 24.24
CA ALA A 42 -29.57 -22.40 23.77
C ALA A 42 -28.34 -22.62 22.90
N SER A 43 -27.79 -23.84 22.88
CA SER A 43 -26.64 -24.13 22.01
C SER A 43 -27.04 -24.03 20.56
N MET A 44 -26.15 -23.40 19.77
CA MET A 44 -26.20 -23.39 18.31
C MET A 44 -25.98 -24.81 17.76
N ASP A 45 -26.50 -25.09 16.58
CA ASP A 45 -26.20 -26.32 15.85
C ASP A 45 -24.69 -26.43 15.61
N GLU A 46 -24.14 -27.64 15.73
CA GLU A 46 -22.67 -27.84 15.67
C GLU A 46 -22.10 -27.54 14.30
N GLU A 47 -22.81 -27.87 13.22
CA GLU A 47 -22.36 -27.62 11.84
C GLU A 47 -22.42 -26.12 11.52
N GLU A 48 -23.51 -25.44 11.91
CA GLU A 48 -23.64 -23.98 11.77
C GLU A 48 -22.58 -23.23 12.58
N ALA A 49 -22.37 -23.63 13.84
CA ALA A 49 -21.33 -23.05 14.68
C ALA A 49 -19.92 -23.25 14.11
N ALA A 50 -19.62 -24.42 13.56
CA ALA A 50 -18.32 -24.72 12.95
C ALA A 50 -18.07 -23.87 11.71
N ALA A 51 -19.07 -23.69 10.85
CA ALA A 51 -18.96 -22.85 9.66
C ALA A 51 -18.65 -21.39 10.01
N ILE A 52 -19.38 -20.81 10.97
CA ILE A 52 -19.13 -19.43 11.42
C ILE A 52 -17.74 -19.30 12.05
N LYS A 53 -17.35 -20.24 12.94
CA LYS A 53 -16.05 -20.21 13.63
C LYS A 53 -14.87 -20.26 12.64
N GLU A 54 -14.98 -21.01 11.56
CA GLU A 54 -13.92 -21.09 10.55
C GLU A 54 -13.67 -19.76 9.86
N GLU A 55 -14.74 -19.02 9.55
CA GLU A 55 -14.64 -17.74 8.85
C GLU A 55 -14.21 -16.57 9.73
N ILE A 56 -14.47 -16.64 11.04
CA ILE A 56 -14.10 -15.57 11.98
C ILE A 56 -12.75 -15.80 12.66
N LYS A 57 -12.03 -16.85 12.31
CA LYS A 57 -10.70 -17.13 12.87
C LYS A 57 -9.74 -15.97 12.62
N ILE A 58 -8.97 -15.64 13.65
CA ILE A 58 -7.83 -14.73 13.51
C ILE A 58 -6.77 -15.40 12.66
N VAL A 59 -6.38 -14.72 11.59
CA VAL A 59 -5.39 -15.20 10.62
C VAL A 59 -3.98 -15.10 11.21
N GLY A 60 -3.13 -16.09 10.94
CA GLY A 60 -1.72 -16.07 11.37
C GLY A 60 -1.53 -16.29 12.87
N GLU A 61 -2.37 -17.11 13.50
CA GLU A 61 -2.41 -17.36 14.96
C GLU A 61 -1.06 -17.68 15.59
N ASP A 62 -0.17 -18.33 14.85
CA ASP A 62 1.17 -18.71 15.34
C ASP A 62 2.16 -17.53 15.39
N ALA A 63 1.88 -16.45 14.66
CA ALA A 63 2.78 -15.30 14.53
C ALA A 63 2.02 -14.02 14.17
N ILE A 64 1.50 -13.33 15.18
CA ILE A 64 0.82 -12.04 15.02
C ILE A 64 1.85 -10.92 14.99
N TYR A 65 2.00 -10.28 13.84
CA TYR A 65 2.91 -9.16 13.61
C TYR A 65 2.23 -7.79 13.79
N GLY A 66 0.94 -7.67 13.51
CA GLY A 66 0.20 -6.42 13.51
C GLY A 66 -1.25 -6.60 13.96
N ASN A 67 -2.08 -5.61 13.66
CA ASN A 67 -3.49 -5.61 14.04
C ASN A 67 -4.25 -6.79 13.43
N VAL A 68 -5.24 -7.30 14.19
CA VAL A 68 -6.06 -8.44 13.77
C VAL A 68 -7.48 -8.01 13.42
N TYR A 69 -8.12 -8.74 12.52
CA TYR A 69 -9.53 -8.54 12.19
C TYR A 69 -10.42 -9.28 13.17
N LEU A 70 -11.31 -8.54 13.82
CA LEU A 70 -12.31 -9.08 14.77
C LEU A 70 -13.71 -8.70 14.29
N PRO A 71 -14.37 -9.55 13.47
CA PRO A 71 -15.70 -9.23 12.96
C PRO A 71 -16.73 -9.19 14.09
N THR A 72 -17.68 -8.27 13.99
CA THR A 72 -18.83 -8.14 14.90
C THR A 72 -20.09 -8.76 14.33
N GLU A 73 -20.09 -9.11 13.04
CA GLU A 73 -21.20 -9.75 12.33
C GLU A 73 -20.66 -10.73 11.26
N TYR A 74 -21.31 -11.86 11.10
CA TYR A 74 -21.05 -12.79 9.99
C TYR A 74 -22.29 -13.67 9.76
N ASP A 75 -22.76 -13.79 8.52
CA ASP A 75 -23.89 -14.64 8.09
C ASP A 75 -25.15 -14.50 9.00
N GLY A 76 -25.49 -13.27 9.36
CA GLY A 76 -26.61 -12.97 10.24
C GLY A 76 -26.38 -13.27 11.74
N ALA A 77 -25.19 -13.75 12.10
CA ALA A 77 -24.79 -13.85 13.50
C ALA A 77 -24.20 -12.53 14.00
N THR A 78 -24.48 -12.17 15.24
CA THR A 78 -23.77 -11.11 15.97
C THR A 78 -22.63 -11.73 16.77
N ILE A 79 -21.48 -11.07 16.81
CA ILE A 79 -20.26 -11.57 17.43
C ILE A 79 -19.69 -10.50 18.36
N PHE A 80 -19.31 -10.88 19.56
CA PHE A 80 -18.52 -10.03 20.43
C PHE A 80 -17.31 -10.77 20.98
N TRP A 81 -16.24 -10.05 21.21
CA TRP A 81 -14.94 -10.62 21.54
C TRP A 81 -14.54 -10.34 22.98
N ARG A 82 -13.66 -11.20 23.53
CA ARG A 82 -12.92 -10.96 24.77
C ARG A 82 -11.49 -11.41 24.59
N SER A 83 -10.56 -10.66 25.17
CA SER A 83 -9.13 -10.95 25.20
C SER A 83 -8.69 -11.30 26.61
N SER A 84 -7.84 -12.31 26.76
CA SER A 84 -7.19 -12.60 28.05
C SER A 84 -6.16 -11.54 28.45
N ASN A 85 -5.72 -10.71 27.48
CA ASN A 85 -4.82 -9.58 27.69
C ASN A 85 -5.28 -8.37 26.85
N PRO A 86 -6.23 -7.57 27.35
CA PRO A 86 -6.79 -6.44 26.60
C PRO A 86 -5.79 -5.32 26.30
N ASP A 87 -4.75 -5.19 27.12
CA ASP A 87 -3.69 -4.20 26.92
C ASP A 87 -2.79 -4.57 25.71
N MET A 88 -2.77 -5.86 25.35
CA MET A 88 -1.99 -6.36 24.21
C MET A 88 -2.83 -6.54 22.95
N VAL A 89 -4.07 -7.03 23.07
CA VAL A 89 -5.01 -7.17 21.94
C VAL A 89 -6.34 -6.61 22.39
N SER A 90 -6.71 -5.44 21.86
CA SER A 90 -7.97 -4.77 22.18
C SER A 90 -9.16 -5.59 21.63
N TYR A 91 -10.29 -5.56 22.35
CA TYR A 91 -11.53 -6.22 21.91
C TYR A 91 -12.74 -5.28 21.89
N GLU A 92 -12.51 -4.00 22.15
CA GLU A 92 -13.50 -2.93 22.09
C GLU A 92 -12.98 -1.81 21.18
N ASP A 93 -13.89 -1.13 20.51
CA ASP A 93 -13.57 0.03 19.68
C ASP A 93 -13.14 1.22 20.56
N ASP A 94 -12.17 2.01 20.10
CA ASP A 94 -11.78 3.29 20.70
C ASP A 94 -11.89 4.40 19.63
N GLY A 95 -13.00 5.09 19.60
CA GLY A 95 -13.31 6.06 18.57
C GLY A 95 -13.42 5.42 17.19
N ASP A 96 -12.57 5.86 16.25
CA ASP A 96 -12.51 5.32 14.89
C ASP A 96 -11.66 4.04 14.81
N LEU A 97 -10.79 3.79 15.81
CA LEU A 97 -10.02 2.55 15.91
C LEU A 97 -10.94 1.39 16.29
N LYS A 98 -11.08 0.44 15.39
CA LYS A 98 -11.83 -0.79 15.64
C LYS A 98 -11.06 -1.75 16.54
N ALA A 99 -11.78 -2.60 17.28
CA ALA A 99 -11.21 -3.69 18.06
C ALA A 99 -10.18 -4.52 17.25
N GLY A 100 -9.23 -5.14 17.93
CA GLY A 100 -8.16 -5.92 17.29
C GLY A 100 -6.85 -5.14 17.12
N ILE A 101 -6.71 -3.98 17.79
CA ILE A 101 -5.42 -3.29 17.85
C ILE A 101 -4.45 -4.10 18.70
N VAL A 102 -3.27 -4.34 18.15
CA VAL A 102 -2.21 -5.15 18.78
C VAL A 102 -1.08 -4.24 19.25
N THR A 103 -0.80 -4.27 20.54
CA THR A 103 0.35 -3.60 21.16
C THR A 103 1.37 -4.67 21.54
N ARG A 104 2.44 -4.76 20.76
CA ARG A 104 3.49 -5.77 20.95
C ARG A 104 4.43 -5.40 22.10
N GLY A 105 4.77 -6.40 22.90
CA GLY A 105 5.74 -6.26 24.01
C GLY A 105 7.16 -6.63 23.61
N ALA A 106 8.05 -6.70 24.61
CA ALA A 106 9.46 -7.09 24.40
C ALA A 106 9.68 -8.60 24.20
N GLU A 107 8.66 -9.42 24.45
CA GLU A 107 8.73 -10.89 24.37
C GLU A 107 7.47 -11.42 23.66
N ASP A 108 7.61 -12.55 22.97
CA ASP A 108 6.48 -13.28 22.40
C ASP A 108 5.49 -13.66 23.50
N THR A 109 4.23 -13.38 23.26
CA THR A 109 3.20 -13.54 24.29
C THR A 109 1.96 -14.21 23.70
N LYS A 110 1.51 -15.29 24.37
CA LYS A 110 0.27 -15.96 24.03
C LYS A 110 -0.93 -15.22 24.63
N VAL A 111 -1.92 -14.96 23.77
CA VAL A 111 -3.18 -14.31 24.14
C VAL A 111 -4.33 -15.23 23.74
N THR A 112 -5.24 -15.49 24.64
CA THR A 112 -6.47 -16.23 24.32
C THR A 112 -7.57 -15.26 23.94
N MET A 113 -8.05 -15.36 22.70
CA MET A 113 -9.20 -14.62 22.20
C MET A 113 -10.45 -15.49 22.24
N LYS A 114 -11.58 -14.92 22.71
CA LYS A 114 -12.87 -15.61 22.74
C LYS A 114 -13.90 -14.83 21.95
N ALA A 115 -14.48 -15.47 20.94
CA ALA A 115 -15.64 -14.95 20.23
C ALA A 115 -16.92 -15.59 20.78
N TYR A 116 -17.87 -14.76 21.15
CA TYR A 116 -19.21 -15.15 21.55
C TYR A 116 -20.14 -14.87 20.38
N ILE A 117 -20.74 -15.92 19.84
CA ILE A 117 -21.52 -15.92 18.59
C ILE A 117 -22.98 -16.11 18.97
N GLU A 118 -23.85 -15.23 18.49
CA GLU A 118 -25.30 -15.31 18.70
C GLU A 118 -26.02 -15.21 17.35
N LYS A 119 -26.93 -16.20 17.09
CA LYS A 119 -27.79 -16.23 15.91
C LYS A 119 -29.11 -16.88 16.26
N ASP A 120 -30.23 -16.25 15.93
CA ASP A 120 -31.61 -16.76 16.16
C ASP A 120 -31.87 -17.22 17.61
N GLY A 121 -31.32 -16.48 18.61
CA GLY A 121 -31.49 -16.79 20.04
C GLY A 121 -30.70 -18.02 20.52
N LYS A 122 -29.78 -18.53 19.70
CA LYS A 122 -28.82 -19.58 20.05
C LYS A 122 -27.42 -19.02 20.16
N GLY A 123 -26.55 -19.64 20.94
CA GLY A 123 -25.19 -19.21 21.17
C GLY A 123 -24.14 -20.28 20.90
N ALA A 124 -22.96 -19.86 20.45
CA ALA A 124 -21.73 -20.65 20.39
C ALA A 124 -20.55 -19.83 20.89
N VAL A 125 -19.48 -20.50 21.30
CA VAL A 125 -18.24 -19.84 21.71
C VAL A 125 -17.09 -20.45 20.91
N MET A 126 -16.23 -19.58 20.37
CA MET A 126 -14.92 -19.95 19.84
C MET A 126 -13.85 -19.47 20.81
N GLU A 127 -12.84 -20.27 21.03
CA GLU A 127 -11.65 -19.90 21.77
C GLU A 127 -10.44 -20.18 20.88
N GLN A 128 -9.57 -19.18 20.72
CA GLN A 128 -8.37 -19.26 19.89
C GLN A 128 -7.20 -18.67 20.67
N GLU A 129 -6.13 -19.44 20.82
CA GLU A 129 -4.85 -18.91 21.32
C GLU A 129 -4.06 -18.36 20.14
N ILE A 130 -3.61 -17.12 20.25
CA ILE A 130 -2.74 -16.45 19.27
C ILE A 130 -1.41 -16.12 19.93
N ASN A 131 -0.33 -16.17 19.13
CA ASN A 131 1.02 -15.80 19.58
C ASN A 131 1.37 -14.41 19.03
N VAL A 132 1.30 -13.39 19.89
CA VAL A 132 1.73 -12.03 19.56
C VAL A 132 3.25 -11.99 19.69
N LEU A 133 3.93 -11.70 18.57
CA LEU A 133 5.40 -11.66 18.54
C LEU A 133 5.95 -10.44 19.28
N ALA A 134 7.17 -10.54 19.75
CA ALA A 134 7.91 -9.42 20.31
C ALA A 134 8.04 -8.28 19.30
N ALA A 135 7.93 -7.03 19.77
CA ALA A 135 8.15 -5.87 18.92
C ALA A 135 9.60 -5.85 18.40
N PRO A 136 9.83 -5.53 17.12
CA PRO A 136 11.18 -5.30 16.62
C PRO A 136 11.80 -4.04 17.23
N ALA A 137 13.08 -3.82 17.01
CA ALA A 137 13.69 -2.54 17.29
C ALA A 137 13.04 -1.45 16.40
N GLU A 138 12.72 -0.32 16.99
CA GLU A 138 12.19 0.82 16.24
C GLU A 138 13.26 1.34 15.27
N LEU A 139 12.87 1.50 14.00
CA LEU A 139 13.70 2.08 12.96
C LEU A 139 13.50 3.60 12.90
N THR A 140 14.61 4.30 12.72
CA THR A 140 14.66 5.75 12.53
C THR A 140 15.23 6.11 11.17
N ASP A 141 15.15 7.38 10.78
CA ASP A 141 15.76 7.86 9.53
C ASP A 141 17.29 7.59 9.44
N ASP A 142 17.96 7.44 10.57
CA ASP A 142 19.41 7.16 10.63
C ASP A 142 19.75 5.69 10.35
N ASP A 143 18.78 4.78 10.35
CA ASP A 143 19.00 3.34 10.12
C ASP A 143 18.98 2.97 8.63
N PHE A 144 18.49 3.84 7.77
CA PHE A 144 18.37 3.57 6.34
C PHE A 144 19.63 3.98 5.58
N GLU A 145 20.24 2.98 4.92
CA GLU A 145 21.54 3.13 4.25
C GLU A 145 21.48 2.96 2.72
N GLY A 146 20.37 2.51 2.18
CA GLY A 146 20.19 2.33 0.75
C GLY A 146 18.74 2.25 0.32
N TYR A 147 18.56 1.93 -0.95
CA TYR A 147 17.24 1.78 -1.55
C TYR A 147 17.13 0.44 -2.26
N MET A 148 15.97 -0.18 -2.12
CA MET A 148 15.54 -1.28 -2.95
C MET A 148 14.47 -0.79 -3.93
N PHE A 149 14.61 -1.13 -5.21
CA PHE A 149 13.64 -0.84 -6.25
C PHE A 149 13.06 -2.14 -6.78
N ALA A 150 11.76 -2.31 -6.68
CA ALA A 150 11.02 -3.39 -7.30
C ALA A 150 10.45 -2.91 -8.63
N HIS A 151 10.64 -3.68 -9.70
CA HIS A 151 10.19 -3.30 -11.05
C HIS A 151 9.88 -4.52 -11.90
N PHE A 152 9.25 -4.31 -13.03
CA PHE A 152 9.20 -5.29 -14.13
C PHE A 152 9.94 -4.72 -15.36
N ILE A 153 10.15 -5.52 -16.39
CA ILE A 153 10.93 -5.10 -17.57
C ILE A 153 10.10 -5.06 -18.86
N GLY A 154 8.90 -5.57 -18.85
CA GLY A 154 7.99 -5.61 -19.99
C GLY A 154 8.23 -6.81 -20.91
N GLU A 155 7.19 -7.20 -21.63
CA GLU A 155 7.18 -8.39 -22.51
C GLU A 155 8.05 -8.25 -23.75
N ASN A 156 8.32 -7.03 -24.21
CA ASN A 156 9.02 -6.76 -25.47
C ASN A 156 10.47 -7.28 -25.45
N GLY A 157 10.72 -8.35 -26.18
CA GLY A 157 12.03 -9.01 -26.25
C GLY A 157 12.36 -9.92 -25.07
N HIS A 158 11.52 -9.98 -24.05
CA HIS A 158 11.73 -10.74 -22.81
C HIS A 158 10.68 -11.84 -22.59
N GLY A 159 9.57 -11.81 -23.34
CA GLY A 159 8.49 -12.78 -23.22
C GLY A 159 7.82 -12.72 -21.84
N GLN A 160 7.34 -13.86 -21.35
CA GLN A 160 6.68 -13.95 -20.04
C GLN A 160 7.62 -13.57 -18.87
N ALA A 161 8.92 -13.80 -18.99
CA ALA A 161 9.87 -13.40 -17.97
C ALA A 161 9.90 -11.87 -17.77
N GLY A 162 9.62 -11.08 -18.81
CA GLY A 162 9.55 -9.63 -18.72
C GLY A 162 8.41 -9.10 -17.85
N GLU A 163 7.41 -9.93 -17.62
CA GLU A 163 6.25 -9.63 -16.77
C GLU A 163 6.33 -10.40 -15.45
N GLN A 164 7.49 -10.30 -14.79
CA GLN A 164 7.76 -10.83 -13.47
C GLN A 164 8.50 -9.75 -12.65
N MET A 165 8.71 -10.01 -11.35
CA MET A 165 9.30 -9.02 -10.45
C MET A 165 10.81 -9.12 -10.41
N TYR A 166 11.48 -8.00 -10.62
CA TYR A 166 12.92 -7.81 -10.54
C TYR A 166 13.27 -6.84 -9.43
N PHE A 167 14.44 -6.99 -8.85
CA PHE A 167 14.95 -6.12 -7.80
C PHE A 167 16.24 -5.43 -8.25
N ALA A 168 16.37 -4.17 -7.85
CA ALA A 168 17.59 -3.42 -8.00
C ALA A 168 17.93 -2.71 -6.69
N LEU A 169 19.22 -2.52 -6.43
CA LEU A 169 19.72 -1.90 -5.22
C LEU A 169 20.50 -0.62 -5.55
N ALA A 170 20.34 0.40 -4.71
CA ALA A 170 21.16 1.61 -4.73
C ALA A 170 21.79 1.85 -3.37
N GLU A 171 23.13 1.88 -3.33
CA GLU A 171 23.95 2.09 -2.12
C GLU A 171 24.47 3.53 -2.05
N ASP A 172 24.79 4.11 -3.20
CA ASP A 172 25.35 5.44 -3.34
C ASP A 172 24.38 6.32 -4.15
N GLY A 173 23.68 7.16 -3.43
CA GLY A 173 22.64 8.01 -3.99
C GLY A 173 21.52 7.18 -4.65
N PHE A 174 21.01 7.67 -5.77
CA PHE A 174 19.87 7.09 -6.48
C PHE A 174 20.32 6.31 -7.74
N LYS A 175 21.32 5.43 -7.55
CA LYS A 175 21.97 4.68 -8.65
C LYS A 175 21.70 3.19 -8.51
N PHE A 176 20.64 2.75 -9.15
CA PHE A 176 20.17 1.37 -9.10
C PHE A 176 20.96 0.43 -9.99
N ASN A 177 21.27 -0.75 -9.47
CA ASN A 177 21.86 -1.87 -10.17
C ASN A 177 20.99 -3.10 -9.95
N ASP A 178 20.56 -3.75 -11.03
CA ASP A 178 19.82 -5.01 -10.93
C ASP A 178 20.62 -6.08 -10.22
N ILE A 179 19.93 -6.90 -9.45
CA ILE A 179 20.43 -8.09 -8.77
C ILE A 179 19.77 -9.36 -9.31
N ASN A 180 20.21 -10.54 -8.88
CA ASN A 180 19.79 -11.86 -9.33
C ASN A 180 20.25 -12.23 -10.76
N TYR A 181 21.54 -12.06 -11.03
CA TYR A 181 22.14 -12.56 -12.26
C TYR A 181 22.53 -14.03 -12.13
N LYS A 182 22.10 -14.86 -13.11
CA LYS A 182 22.52 -16.26 -13.24
C LYS A 182 23.11 -16.49 -14.63
N ASN A 183 24.34 -16.96 -14.68
CA ASN A 183 25.08 -17.16 -15.94
C ASN A 183 25.11 -15.89 -16.85
N GLY A 184 25.24 -14.73 -16.25
CA GLY A 184 25.29 -13.43 -16.94
C GLY A 184 23.92 -12.90 -17.42
N SER A 185 22.83 -13.62 -17.17
CA SER A 185 21.49 -13.19 -17.50
C SER A 185 20.71 -12.77 -16.25
N LEU A 186 20.04 -11.63 -16.31
CA LEU A 186 19.12 -11.16 -15.27
C LEU A 186 17.93 -12.13 -15.15
N GLN A 187 17.58 -12.48 -13.92
CA GLN A 187 16.46 -13.37 -13.61
C GLN A 187 15.47 -12.64 -12.70
N PRO A 188 14.16 -12.91 -12.83
CA PRO A 188 13.20 -12.39 -11.87
C PRO A 188 13.47 -12.97 -10.48
N VAL A 189 13.15 -12.19 -9.45
CA VAL A 189 13.20 -12.62 -8.04
C VAL A 189 11.90 -13.29 -7.65
N LEU A 190 10.75 -12.68 -8.02
CA LEU A 190 9.43 -13.27 -7.78
C LEU A 190 8.73 -13.55 -9.11
N THR A 191 8.02 -14.68 -9.15
CA THR A 191 7.22 -15.09 -10.31
C THR A 191 5.82 -15.48 -9.88
N SER A 192 4.80 -15.05 -10.63
CA SER A 192 3.44 -15.48 -10.37
C SER A 192 3.14 -16.81 -11.06
N THR A 193 2.61 -17.74 -10.27
CA THR A 193 2.08 -19.04 -10.74
C THR A 193 0.54 -19.04 -10.79
N VAL A 194 -0.08 -17.98 -10.28
CA VAL A 194 -1.55 -17.79 -10.20
C VAL A 194 -2.01 -16.67 -11.13
N GLY A 195 -3.31 -16.48 -11.24
CA GLY A 195 -3.92 -15.44 -12.08
C GLY A 195 -3.52 -15.54 -13.55
N GLU A 196 -3.18 -14.43 -14.19
CA GLU A 196 -2.70 -14.37 -15.58
C GLU A 196 -1.28 -14.90 -15.75
N LYS A 197 -0.58 -15.21 -14.65
CA LYS A 197 0.81 -15.70 -14.61
C LYS A 197 1.82 -14.72 -15.19
N GLY A 198 1.47 -13.46 -15.21
CA GLY A 198 2.30 -12.31 -15.50
C GLY A 198 1.92 -11.21 -14.53
N VAL A 199 2.89 -10.46 -14.06
CA VAL A 199 2.71 -9.40 -13.08
C VAL A 199 3.45 -8.13 -13.47
N ARG A 200 2.83 -6.98 -13.18
CA ARG A 200 3.32 -5.66 -13.56
C ARG A 200 3.15 -4.69 -12.39
N ASP A 201 3.71 -3.51 -12.52
CA ASP A 201 3.48 -2.35 -11.65
C ASP A 201 3.62 -2.72 -10.16
N PRO A 202 4.78 -3.29 -9.72
CA PRO A 202 4.94 -3.73 -8.35
C PRO A 202 5.01 -2.55 -7.37
N TYR A 203 4.39 -2.76 -6.21
CA TYR A 203 4.56 -1.94 -5.03
C TYR A 203 5.18 -2.77 -3.90
N ILE A 204 6.29 -2.28 -3.35
CA ILE A 204 6.95 -2.90 -2.19
C ILE A 204 6.92 -1.96 -1.00
N CYS A 205 6.56 -2.47 0.16
CA CYS A 205 6.63 -1.70 1.39
C CYS A 205 7.01 -2.56 2.60
N ARG A 206 7.51 -1.89 3.62
CA ARG A 206 7.67 -2.43 4.98
C ARG A 206 6.34 -2.28 5.72
N SER A 207 5.98 -3.27 6.55
CA SER A 207 4.83 -3.16 7.45
C SER A 207 4.97 -1.97 8.39
N HIS A 208 3.86 -1.49 8.91
CA HIS A 208 3.85 -0.43 9.92
C HIS A 208 4.68 -0.80 11.16
N GLU A 209 4.67 -2.07 11.52
CA GLU A 209 5.41 -2.62 12.66
C GLU A 209 6.92 -2.75 12.40
N GLY A 210 7.35 -2.72 11.14
CA GLY A 210 8.76 -2.63 10.76
C GLY A 210 9.47 -3.94 10.42
N ASP A 211 8.86 -5.11 10.68
CA ASP A 211 9.51 -6.42 10.59
C ASP A 211 8.87 -7.39 9.57
N LYS A 212 7.96 -6.89 8.74
CA LYS A 212 7.36 -7.63 7.63
C LYS A 212 7.39 -6.79 6.37
N PHE A 213 7.42 -7.43 5.23
CA PHE A 213 7.44 -6.79 3.92
C PHE A 213 6.32 -7.35 3.05
N PHE A 214 5.70 -6.47 2.29
CA PHE A 214 4.66 -6.82 1.34
C PHE A 214 5.08 -6.42 -0.07
N MET A 215 4.81 -7.30 -1.03
CA MET A 215 4.87 -7.01 -2.45
C MET A 215 3.48 -7.17 -3.03
N LEU A 216 2.96 -6.13 -3.66
CA LEU A 216 1.73 -6.16 -4.43
C LEU A 216 2.08 -5.94 -5.90
N ALA A 217 1.33 -6.58 -6.81
CA ALA A 217 1.51 -6.36 -8.24
C ALA A 217 0.20 -6.51 -9.00
N THR A 218 0.10 -5.82 -10.13
CA THR A 218 -0.99 -5.99 -11.10
C THR A 218 -0.98 -7.42 -11.65
N ASP A 219 -2.11 -8.12 -11.59
CA ASP A 219 -2.30 -9.40 -12.27
C ASP A 219 -2.61 -9.17 -13.75
N LEU A 220 -1.56 -9.11 -14.56
CA LEU A 220 -1.68 -8.85 -16.01
C LEU A 220 -0.51 -9.46 -16.79
N SER A 221 -0.82 -10.27 -17.78
CA SER A 221 0.15 -10.73 -18.77
C SER A 221 -0.23 -10.31 -20.19
N ILE A 222 0.37 -9.25 -20.67
CA ILE A 222 0.23 -8.82 -22.07
C ILE A 222 0.89 -9.81 -23.01
N TYR A 223 1.96 -10.49 -22.56
CA TYR A 223 2.58 -11.57 -23.31
C TYR A 223 1.58 -12.71 -23.57
N ASN A 224 0.89 -13.21 -22.54
CA ASN A 224 -0.10 -14.29 -22.67
C ASN A 224 -1.35 -13.85 -23.46
N ARG A 225 -1.63 -12.54 -23.51
CA ARG A 225 -2.69 -11.95 -24.36
C ARG A 225 -2.25 -11.73 -25.81
N GLY A 226 -0.99 -12.07 -26.15
CA GLY A 226 -0.43 -11.97 -27.50
C GLY A 226 0.10 -10.58 -27.87
N GLY A 227 0.30 -9.71 -26.91
CA GLY A 227 0.80 -8.34 -27.08
C GLY A 227 -0.30 -7.28 -27.12
N TRP A 228 0.04 -6.03 -26.85
CA TRP A 228 -0.87 -4.87 -26.87
C TRP A 228 -1.59 -4.67 -28.22
N GLY A 229 -1.01 -5.13 -29.34
CA GLY A 229 -1.60 -5.03 -30.67
C GLY A 229 -2.74 -5.99 -30.96
N THR A 230 -3.00 -6.97 -30.09
CA THR A 230 -4.11 -7.94 -30.24
C THR A 230 -5.40 -7.40 -29.62
N SER A 231 -6.55 -7.98 -30.02
CA SER A 231 -7.84 -7.66 -29.37
C SER A 231 -7.82 -7.98 -27.86
N ALA A 232 -7.19 -9.09 -27.46
CA ALA A 232 -7.09 -9.46 -26.05
C ALA A 232 -6.21 -8.49 -25.25
N GLY A 233 -5.09 -8.00 -25.84
CA GLY A 233 -4.26 -6.97 -25.24
C GLY A 233 -5.01 -5.63 -25.12
N GLN A 234 -5.67 -5.18 -26.18
CA GLN A 234 -6.45 -3.94 -26.16
C GLN A 234 -7.64 -3.97 -25.21
N ASN A 235 -8.19 -5.16 -24.93
CA ASN A 235 -9.28 -5.33 -23.98
C ASN A 235 -8.81 -5.53 -22.53
N ALA A 236 -7.51 -5.53 -22.26
CA ALA A 236 -6.98 -5.80 -20.91
C ALA A 236 -7.60 -4.90 -19.83
N SER A 237 -7.89 -3.64 -20.13
CA SER A 237 -8.55 -2.71 -19.21
C SER A 237 -10.08 -2.88 -19.08
N LYS A 238 -10.67 -3.86 -19.78
CA LYS A 238 -12.11 -4.18 -19.70
C LYS A 238 -12.33 -5.63 -19.27
N GLU A 239 -11.40 -6.51 -19.62
CA GLU A 239 -11.48 -7.95 -19.41
C GLU A 239 -10.31 -8.44 -18.54
N GLY A 240 -9.72 -7.56 -17.73
CA GLY A 240 -8.60 -7.85 -16.82
C GLY A 240 -9.03 -8.55 -15.54
N SER A 241 -8.06 -8.81 -14.68
CA SER A 241 -8.25 -9.41 -13.37
C SER A 241 -8.92 -8.43 -12.40
N TYR A 242 -9.72 -8.95 -11.46
CA TYR A 242 -10.21 -8.22 -10.30
C TYR A 242 -9.26 -8.26 -9.12
N ASN A 243 -8.18 -9.04 -9.26
CA ASN A 243 -7.24 -9.34 -8.21
C ASN A 243 -5.93 -8.60 -8.43
N LEU A 244 -5.21 -8.37 -7.35
CA LEU A 244 -3.77 -8.14 -7.33
C LEU A 244 -3.08 -9.43 -6.92
N ILE A 245 -1.78 -9.54 -7.18
CA ILE A 245 -0.95 -10.61 -6.68
C ILE A 245 -0.13 -10.07 -5.50
N LYS A 246 -0.16 -10.81 -4.39
CA LYS A 246 0.53 -10.48 -3.15
C LYS A 246 1.59 -11.52 -2.82
N TRP A 247 2.71 -11.06 -2.26
CA TRP A 247 3.73 -11.84 -1.56
C TRP A 247 4.06 -11.18 -0.23
N GLU A 248 4.51 -11.96 0.72
CA GLU A 248 4.96 -11.52 2.04
C GLU A 248 6.34 -12.08 2.35
N SER A 249 7.15 -11.33 3.09
CA SER A 249 8.47 -11.73 3.57
C SER A 249 8.75 -11.09 4.93
N THR A 250 9.63 -11.72 5.71
CA THR A 250 10.19 -11.14 6.94
C THR A 250 11.67 -10.77 6.78
N ASP A 251 12.25 -11.02 5.60
CA ASP A 251 13.68 -10.83 5.38
C ASP A 251 14.07 -10.34 3.97
N LEU A 252 13.09 -10.07 3.08
CA LEU A 252 13.27 -9.66 1.67
C LEU A 252 13.88 -10.73 0.74
N VAL A 253 14.20 -11.90 1.25
CA VAL A 253 14.81 -13.01 0.52
C VAL A 253 13.87 -14.19 0.39
N ASN A 254 13.27 -14.59 1.51
CA ASN A 254 12.32 -15.68 1.57
C ASN A 254 10.91 -15.10 1.50
N TRP A 255 10.25 -15.33 0.37
CA TRP A 255 8.91 -14.82 0.09
C TRP A 255 7.90 -15.96 0.13
N SER A 256 6.66 -15.63 0.51
CA SER A 256 5.53 -16.55 0.40
C SER A 256 5.28 -16.97 -1.06
N GLU A 257 4.47 -17.98 -1.26
CA GLU A 257 3.86 -18.23 -2.57
C GLU A 257 2.98 -17.04 -2.98
N PRO A 258 2.79 -16.79 -4.30
CA PRO A 258 1.90 -15.73 -4.78
C PRO A 258 0.44 -16.03 -4.42
N GLU A 259 -0.26 -15.02 -3.95
CA GLU A 259 -1.66 -15.09 -3.57
C GLU A 259 -2.48 -14.04 -4.32
N GLU A 260 -3.65 -14.43 -4.83
CA GLU A 260 -4.61 -13.52 -5.43
C GLU A 260 -5.45 -12.85 -4.34
N ILE A 261 -5.44 -11.52 -4.29
CA ILE A 261 -6.28 -10.71 -3.40
C ILE A 261 -7.27 -9.89 -4.21
N LYS A 262 -8.56 -10.02 -3.93
CA LYS A 262 -9.61 -9.29 -4.66
C LYS A 262 -9.77 -7.87 -4.10
N VAL A 263 -9.48 -6.87 -4.94
CA VAL A 263 -9.54 -5.44 -4.55
C VAL A 263 -10.45 -4.60 -5.45
N ALA A 264 -10.74 -5.09 -6.64
CA ALA A 264 -11.52 -4.33 -7.62
C ALA A 264 -12.95 -4.07 -7.17
N PRO A 265 -13.56 -2.92 -7.53
CA PRO A 265 -14.97 -2.66 -7.30
C PRO A 265 -15.86 -3.62 -8.12
N GLU A 266 -17.12 -3.65 -7.77
CA GLU A 266 -18.12 -4.40 -8.54
C GLU A 266 -18.18 -3.89 -9.99
N ASN A 267 -18.27 -4.81 -10.95
CA ASN A 267 -18.26 -4.51 -12.40
C ASN A 267 -16.99 -3.80 -12.89
N ALA A 268 -15.86 -4.01 -12.22
CA ALA A 268 -14.58 -3.50 -12.70
C ALA A 268 -14.16 -4.15 -14.03
N GLY A 269 -13.38 -3.42 -14.80
CA GLY A 269 -12.69 -3.95 -15.97
C GLY A 269 -11.31 -4.53 -15.63
N MET A 270 -10.69 -4.08 -14.57
CA MET A 270 -9.36 -4.49 -14.11
C MET A 270 -9.09 -3.98 -12.68
N ALA A 271 -7.98 -4.44 -12.08
CA ALA A 271 -7.32 -3.83 -10.93
C ALA A 271 -5.83 -3.69 -11.25
N TRP A 272 -5.36 -2.46 -11.47
CA TRP A 272 -3.99 -2.16 -11.92
C TRP A 272 -3.26 -1.21 -11.01
N ALA A 273 -1.93 -1.26 -11.05
CA ALA A 273 -1.02 -0.35 -10.39
C ALA A 273 -1.36 -0.20 -8.89
N PRO A 274 -1.11 -1.23 -8.10
CA PRO A 274 -1.37 -1.20 -6.67
C PRO A 274 -0.44 -0.24 -5.94
N GLU A 275 -0.97 0.32 -4.86
CA GLU A 275 -0.23 1.02 -3.83
C GLU A 275 -0.83 0.67 -2.48
N MET A 276 -0.07 0.81 -1.38
CA MET A 276 -0.58 0.53 -0.05
C MET A 276 -0.02 1.52 0.97
N VAL A 277 -0.90 2.07 1.78
CA VAL A 277 -0.53 2.96 2.88
C VAL A 277 -1.20 2.49 4.17
N TYR A 278 -0.48 2.56 5.29
CA TYR A 278 -1.06 2.29 6.59
C TYR A 278 -1.76 3.54 7.12
N CYS A 279 -3.00 3.38 7.57
CA CYS A 279 -3.79 4.43 8.19
C CYS A 279 -3.77 4.27 9.71
N GLU A 280 -3.06 5.15 10.41
CA GLU A 280 -2.95 5.12 11.88
C GLU A 280 -4.29 5.38 12.56
N GLU A 281 -5.16 6.18 11.93
CA GLU A 281 -6.46 6.55 12.45
C GLU A 281 -7.43 5.37 12.56
N THR A 282 -7.30 4.37 11.67
CA THR A 282 -8.15 3.17 11.67
C THR A 282 -7.40 1.89 12.02
N GLY A 283 -6.07 1.94 12.04
CA GLY A 283 -5.22 0.77 12.26
C GLY A 283 -5.31 -0.27 11.14
N GLU A 284 -5.50 0.17 9.89
CA GLU A 284 -5.68 -0.68 8.72
C GLU A 284 -4.70 -0.31 7.60
N TYR A 285 -4.39 -1.27 6.76
CA TYR A 285 -3.77 -1.01 5.45
C TYR A 285 -4.85 -0.59 4.46
N VAL A 286 -4.61 0.49 3.74
CA VAL A 286 -5.42 0.99 2.64
C VAL A 286 -4.71 0.62 1.35
N ILE A 287 -5.27 -0.31 0.59
CA ILE A 287 -4.76 -0.75 -0.71
C ILE A 287 -5.52 -0.01 -1.78
N ILE A 288 -4.82 0.73 -2.62
CA ILE A 288 -5.40 1.45 -3.75
C ILE A 288 -5.02 0.78 -5.07
N SER A 289 -5.89 0.90 -6.05
CA SER A 289 -5.64 0.43 -7.42
C SER A 289 -6.48 1.19 -8.43
N SER A 290 -6.02 1.20 -9.67
CA SER A 290 -6.76 1.77 -10.80
C SER A 290 -7.79 0.77 -11.31
N SER A 291 -9.03 1.23 -11.53
CA SER A 291 -10.09 0.40 -12.11
C SER A 291 -10.97 1.20 -13.07
N SER A 292 -11.35 0.57 -14.18
CA SER A 292 -12.50 1.01 -15.00
C SER A 292 -13.77 0.31 -14.51
N ILE A 293 -14.93 0.89 -14.76
CA ILE A 293 -16.21 0.21 -14.59
C ILE A 293 -16.76 -0.14 -15.96
N VAL A 294 -17.22 -1.36 -16.13
CA VAL A 294 -17.69 -1.91 -17.39
C VAL A 294 -19.16 -2.35 -17.32
N ASN A 295 -19.79 -2.55 -18.47
CA ASN A 295 -21.11 -3.16 -18.55
C ASN A 295 -21.02 -4.68 -18.25
N GLU A 296 -22.17 -5.33 -18.01
CA GLU A 296 -22.25 -6.75 -17.59
C GLU A 296 -21.44 -7.71 -18.48
N ASN A 297 -21.45 -7.49 -19.78
CA ASN A 297 -20.72 -8.36 -20.71
C ASN A 297 -19.28 -7.90 -20.99
N ARG A 298 -18.78 -6.93 -20.23
CA ARG A 298 -17.42 -6.36 -20.29
C ARG A 298 -17.01 -5.87 -21.69
N SER A 299 -17.98 -5.54 -22.56
CA SER A 299 -17.70 -5.08 -23.93
C SER A 299 -17.36 -3.60 -24.00
N ALA A 300 -17.78 -2.80 -23.02
CA ALA A 300 -17.57 -1.36 -23.00
C ALA A 300 -17.35 -0.84 -21.57
N LYS A 301 -16.48 0.17 -21.44
CA LYS A 301 -16.37 0.97 -20.22
C LYS A 301 -17.61 1.84 -20.07
N THR A 302 -18.23 1.82 -18.91
CA THR A 302 -19.32 2.71 -18.51
C THR A 302 -18.84 3.91 -17.74
N LEU A 303 -17.69 3.77 -17.05
CA LEU A 303 -16.95 4.86 -16.45
C LEU A 303 -15.47 4.79 -16.89
N PRO A 304 -14.78 5.94 -16.98
CA PRO A 304 -13.32 5.96 -17.19
C PRO A 304 -12.59 5.34 -16.01
N ASP A 305 -11.29 5.13 -16.18
CA ASP A 305 -10.43 4.59 -15.15
C ASP A 305 -10.28 5.62 -14.02
N HIS A 306 -10.47 5.17 -12.78
CA HIS A 306 -10.30 5.95 -11.56
C HIS A 306 -9.58 5.12 -10.51
N ILE A 307 -9.14 5.78 -9.44
CA ILE A 307 -8.50 5.10 -8.32
C ILE A 307 -9.55 4.71 -7.29
N TYR A 308 -9.49 3.45 -6.86
CA TYR A 308 -10.35 2.86 -5.83
C TYR A 308 -9.49 2.34 -4.69
N TYR A 309 -10.09 2.12 -3.52
CA TYR A 309 -9.42 1.53 -2.37
C TYR A 309 -10.26 0.46 -1.69
N VAL A 310 -9.57 -0.43 -1.01
CA VAL A 310 -10.09 -1.34 0.02
C VAL A 310 -9.25 -1.20 1.27
N THR A 311 -9.80 -1.59 2.44
CA THR A 311 -9.02 -1.68 3.68
C THR A 311 -8.91 -3.12 4.14
N THR A 312 -7.83 -3.44 4.85
CA THR A 312 -7.59 -4.74 5.45
C THR A 312 -6.61 -4.65 6.63
N ARG A 313 -6.66 -5.63 7.52
CA ARG A 313 -5.64 -5.86 8.57
C ARG A 313 -4.86 -7.14 8.37
N ASP A 314 -5.44 -8.11 7.67
CA ASP A 314 -4.95 -9.48 7.59
C ASP A 314 -4.82 -10.03 6.16
N PHE A 315 -5.12 -9.22 5.15
CA PHE A 315 -5.11 -9.58 3.73
C PHE A 315 -6.01 -10.77 3.35
N LYS A 316 -6.93 -11.15 4.24
CA LYS A 316 -8.00 -12.12 3.97
C LYS A 316 -9.37 -11.42 3.95
N HIS A 317 -9.58 -10.51 4.88
CA HIS A 317 -10.82 -9.75 5.02
C HIS A 317 -10.62 -8.34 4.50
N PHE A 318 -11.40 -7.96 3.50
CA PHE A 318 -11.33 -6.66 2.85
C PHE A 318 -12.66 -5.93 2.99
N SER A 319 -12.59 -4.60 3.12
CA SER A 319 -13.77 -3.76 2.98
C SER A 319 -14.33 -3.81 1.56
N GLU A 320 -15.55 -3.29 1.37
CA GLU A 320 -16.03 -2.97 0.03
C GLU A 320 -15.10 -1.96 -0.65
N SER A 321 -14.91 -2.13 -1.96
CA SER A 321 -14.10 -1.21 -2.76
C SER A 321 -14.84 0.11 -2.96
N LYS A 322 -14.17 1.24 -2.67
CA LYS A 322 -14.72 2.60 -2.73
C LYS A 322 -13.84 3.52 -3.59
N PRO A 323 -14.41 4.60 -4.16
CA PRO A 323 -13.61 5.62 -4.83
C PRO A 323 -12.58 6.26 -3.89
N PHE A 324 -11.32 6.36 -4.35
CA PHE A 324 -10.22 7.00 -3.64
C PHE A 324 -9.89 8.37 -4.25
N LEU A 325 -9.61 8.41 -5.55
CA LEU A 325 -9.30 9.61 -6.29
C LEU A 325 -9.96 9.55 -7.67
N LEU A 326 -10.68 10.60 -8.03
CA LEU A 326 -11.35 10.73 -9.33
C LEU A 326 -10.60 11.72 -10.20
N GLY A 327 -10.51 11.43 -11.49
CA GLY A 327 -9.94 12.36 -12.47
C GLY A 327 -10.66 13.69 -12.51
N GLN A 328 -9.98 14.73 -12.99
CA GLN A 328 -10.54 16.08 -13.10
C GLN A 328 -11.75 16.10 -14.06
N PRO A 329 -12.76 16.93 -13.81
CA PRO A 329 -13.89 17.09 -14.72
C PRO A 329 -13.42 17.53 -16.12
N LYS A 330 -14.01 16.95 -17.18
CA LYS A 330 -13.76 17.39 -18.56
C LYS A 330 -14.20 18.83 -18.80
N ASN A 331 -15.28 19.23 -18.13
CA ASN A 331 -15.77 20.61 -18.15
C ASN A 331 -15.83 21.19 -16.74
N PRO A 332 -14.90 22.09 -16.37
CA PRO A 332 -14.86 22.69 -15.03
C PRO A 332 -16.11 23.48 -14.62
N SER A 333 -16.97 23.88 -15.60
CA SER A 333 -18.19 24.64 -15.31
C SER A 333 -19.40 23.75 -14.94
N THR A 334 -19.27 22.43 -15.02
CA THR A 334 -20.35 21.47 -14.71
C THR A 334 -20.21 20.80 -13.33
N LEU A 335 -19.41 21.37 -12.44
CA LEU A 335 -19.19 20.88 -11.07
C LEU A 335 -20.45 21.03 -10.20
N GLU A 336 -21.50 20.28 -10.49
CA GLU A 336 -22.52 19.96 -9.49
C GLU A 336 -22.28 18.53 -9.00
N TYR A 337 -21.80 18.40 -7.77
CA TYR A 337 -21.65 17.11 -7.11
C TYR A 337 -23.04 16.59 -6.77
N SER A 338 -23.44 15.47 -7.35
CA SER A 338 -24.53 14.69 -6.76
C SER A 338 -24.03 14.09 -5.43
N ASP A 339 -24.87 14.02 -4.41
CA ASP A 339 -24.51 13.52 -3.07
C ASP A 339 -23.97 12.07 -3.09
N ASP A 340 -24.25 11.30 -4.14
CA ASP A 340 -23.75 9.92 -4.33
C ASP A 340 -22.51 9.84 -5.26
N GLY A 341 -22.08 10.94 -5.84
CA GLY A 341 -20.88 11.03 -6.69
C GLY A 341 -20.99 10.33 -8.05
N LYS A 342 -22.05 9.56 -8.32
CA LYS A 342 -22.16 8.70 -9.52
C LYS A 342 -22.40 9.47 -10.81
N ALA A 343 -23.17 10.55 -10.76
CA ALA A 343 -23.51 11.32 -11.96
C ALA A 343 -22.31 12.01 -12.59
N ASP A 344 -21.28 12.36 -11.78
CA ASP A 344 -20.12 13.10 -12.25
C ASP A 344 -18.96 12.23 -12.74
N MET A 345 -18.97 10.93 -12.43
CA MET A 345 -17.84 10.05 -12.75
C MET A 345 -17.65 9.85 -14.26
N SER A 346 -18.71 9.85 -15.05
CA SER A 346 -18.64 9.63 -16.51
C SER A 346 -18.13 10.85 -17.28
N ASP A 347 -18.25 12.06 -16.71
CA ASP A 347 -17.76 13.31 -17.32
C ASP A 347 -16.37 13.70 -16.83
N ARG A 348 -15.67 12.78 -16.18
CA ARG A 348 -14.31 12.98 -15.70
C ARG A 348 -13.28 12.42 -16.68
N ARG A 349 -12.06 12.93 -16.56
CA ARG A 349 -10.90 12.38 -17.25
C ARG A 349 -10.49 11.07 -16.57
N LEU A 350 -9.81 10.24 -17.31
CA LEU A 350 -9.09 9.10 -16.76
C LEU A 350 -8.04 9.57 -15.76
N ILE A 351 -7.91 8.86 -14.64
CA ILE A 351 -6.78 8.96 -13.71
C ILE A 351 -6.34 7.57 -13.28
N ILE A 352 -5.04 7.28 -13.38
CA ILE A 352 -4.44 5.98 -13.06
C ILE A 352 -3.10 6.15 -12.38
N ASP A 353 -2.52 5.04 -11.92
CA ASP A 353 -1.16 4.95 -11.41
C ASP A 353 -0.93 5.93 -10.26
N ALA A 354 -1.64 5.72 -9.15
CA ALA A 354 -1.49 6.57 -7.98
C ALA A 354 -0.40 6.06 -7.05
N SER A 355 0.39 6.98 -6.50
CA SER A 355 1.32 6.73 -5.40
C SER A 355 1.05 7.71 -4.27
N VAL A 356 1.11 7.24 -3.01
CA VAL A 356 0.68 7.98 -1.83
C VAL A 356 1.77 8.03 -0.76
N LEU A 357 2.04 9.24 -0.26
CA LEU A 357 3.00 9.46 0.82
C LEU A 357 2.40 10.37 1.89
N ARG A 358 2.52 10.00 3.16
CA ARG A 358 2.16 10.87 4.27
C ARG A 358 3.31 11.83 4.62
N VAL A 359 3.03 13.13 4.64
CA VAL A 359 3.97 14.16 5.05
C VAL A 359 3.28 15.14 6.01
N GLY A 360 3.67 15.10 7.27
CA GLY A 360 3.01 15.86 8.33
C GLY A 360 1.53 15.46 8.48
N ASP A 361 0.65 16.45 8.44
CA ASP A 361 -0.80 16.27 8.60
C ASP A 361 -1.51 15.87 7.29
N TYR A 362 -0.80 15.74 6.18
CA TYR A 362 -1.38 15.46 4.87
C TYR A 362 -0.87 14.17 4.26
N TYR A 363 -1.76 13.50 3.54
CA TYR A 363 -1.43 12.52 2.52
C TYR A 363 -1.27 13.25 1.19
N TYR A 364 -0.16 13.03 0.51
CA TYR A 364 0.07 13.49 -0.86
C TYR A 364 -0.10 12.32 -1.80
N CYS A 365 -0.77 12.55 -2.92
CA CYS A 365 -1.00 11.54 -3.94
C CYS A 365 -0.54 12.07 -5.29
N ALA A 366 0.44 11.40 -5.90
CA ALA A 366 0.82 11.62 -7.29
C ALA A 366 0.08 10.61 -8.17
N ALA A 367 -0.49 11.05 -9.29
CA ALA A 367 -1.19 10.18 -10.22
C ALA A 367 -1.08 10.69 -11.66
N LYS A 368 -1.19 9.77 -12.63
CA LYS A 368 -1.29 10.11 -14.05
C LYS A 368 -2.71 10.52 -14.39
N ASP A 369 -2.90 11.78 -14.81
CA ASP A 369 -4.19 12.33 -15.23
C ASP A 369 -4.24 12.47 -16.75
N GLY A 370 -5.34 11.98 -17.36
CA GLY A 370 -5.52 11.97 -18.80
C GLY A 370 -4.93 10.76 -19.51
N ASP A 371 -5.44 10.45 -20.69
CA ASP A 371 -4.92 9.37 -21.51
C ASP A 371 -3.72 9.82 -22.39
N ASN A 372 -3.05 8.85 -23.00
CA ASN A 372 -1.85 9.07 -23.82
C ASN A 372 -2.09 9.93 -25.08
N ASN A 373 -3.36 10.17 -25.45
CA ASN A 373 -3.76 10.94 -26.61
C ASN A 373 -4.25 12.34 -26.23
N GLU A 374 -4.38 12.63 -24.93
CA GLU A 374 -4.78 13.96 -24.47
C GLU A 374 -3.57 14.87 -24.31
N ALA A 375 -3.64 16.08 -24.86
CA ALA A 375 -2.57 17.07 -24.83
C ALA A 375 -2.17 17.52 -23.41
N ASN A 376 -2.90 17.07 -22.39
CA ASN A 376 -2.74 17.42 -20.98
C ASN A 376 -2.51 16.21 -20.05
N GLY A 377 -2.21 15.03 -20.58
CA GLY A 377 -1.82 13.88 -19.75
C GLY A 377 -0.53 14.21 -19.00
N ASN A 378 -0.58 14.24 -17.67
CA ASN A 378 0.53 14.68 -16.82
C ASN A 378 0.50 13.99 -15.46
N ILE A 379 1.63 13.94 -14.79
CA ILE A 379 1.68 13.56 -13.39
C ILE A 379 1.22 14.76 -12.56
N ARG A 380 0.12 14.56 -11.84
CA ARG A 380 -0.46 15.54 -10.94
C ARG A 380 -0.30 15.15 -9.50
N LEU A 381 -0.13 16.14 -8.66
CA LEU A 381 -0.03 15.99 -7.21
C LEU A 381 -1.31 16.53 -6.57
N PHE A 382 -1.84 15.73 -5.68
CA PHE A 382 -2.99 16.04 -4.84
C PHE A 382 -2.61 15.91 -3.37
N ARG A 383 -3.42 16.47 -2.47
CA ARG A 383 -3.29 16.27 -1.03
C ARG A 383 -4.63 16.10 -0.36
N SER A 384 -4.67 15.39 0.74
CA SER A 384 -5.83 15.27 1.62
C SER A 384 -5.40 15.04 3.07
N LYS A 385 -6.28 15.35 4.03
CA LYS A 385 -6.11 14.98 5.43
C LYS A 385 -6.71 13.61 5.78
N THR A 386 -7.41 13.00 4.84
CA THR A 386 -8.01 11.67 5.01
C THR A 386 -7.89 10.86 3.73
N LEU A 387 -7.80 9.54 3.86
CA LEU A 387 -7.77 8.60 2.74
C LEU A 387 -9.19 8.17 2.29
N PHE A 388 -10.23 8.47 3.08
CA PHE A 388 -11.54 7.83 2.98
C PHE A 388 -12.63 8.68 2.32
N ASP A 389 -12.31 9.92 1.94
CA ASP A 389 -13.23 10.80 1.20
C ASP A 389 -12.56 11.30 -0.08
N TRP A 390 -12.95 10.75 -1.22
CA TRP A 390 -12.43 11.17 -2.53
C TRP A 390 -12.66 12.66 -2.84
N ARG A 391 -13.61 13.32 -2.17
CA ARG A 391 -13.89 14.75 -2.33
C ARG A 391 -12.90 15.64 -1.60
N SER A 392 -12.18 15.07 -0.64
CA SER A 392 -11.18 15.80 0.18
C SER A 392 -9.85 16.02 -0.54
N TRP A 393 -9.61 15.35 -1.66
CA TRP A 393 -8.38 15.50 -2.43
C TRP A 393 -8.33 16.84 -3.13
N GLU A 394 -7.44 17.70 -2.69
CA GLU A 394 -7.16 19.02 -3.25
C GLU A 394 -6.02 18.92 -4.26
N TYR A 395 -6.20 19.50 -5.44
CA TYR A 395 -5.10 19.66 -6.40
C TYR A 395 -4.01 20.58 -5.83
N VAL A 396 -2.77 20.14 -5.91
CA VAL A 396 -1.59 20.90 -5.45
C VAL A 396 -0.87 21.52 -6.62
N THR A 397 -0.37 20.70 -7.55
CA THR A 397 0.42 21.12 -8.71
C THR A 397 0.53 19.97 -9.71
N ASP A 398 1.16 20.22 -10.85
CA ASP A 398 1.62 19.21 -11.78
C ASP A 398 3.03 19.55 -12.32
N LEU A 399 3.62 18.61 -13.04
CA LEU A 399 5.00 18.78 -13.52
C LEU A 399 5.17 19.94 -14.52
N ASP A 400 4.09 20.35 -15.22
CA ASP A 400 4.13 21.51 -16.12
C ASP A 400 4.12 22.82 -15.36
N GLU A 401 3.24 22.95 -14.34
CA GLU A 401 3.15 24.15 -13.48
C GLU A 401 4.43 24.40 -12.69
N LEU A 402 5.12 23.33 -12.26
CA LEU A 402 6.40 23.44 -11.58
C LEU A 402 7.52 24.00 -12.48
N GLY A 403 7.34 24.00 -13.80
CA GLY A 403 8.32 24.47 -14.76
C GLY A 403 9.63 23.66 -14.77
N ILE A 404 9.64 22.48 -14.12
CA ILE A 404 10.79 21.58 -14.03
C ILE A 404 10.71 20.42 -15.01
N ALA A 405 9.65 20.39 -15.82
CA ALA A 405 9.53 19.42 -16.88
C ALA A 405 10.83 19.39 -17.72
N PRO A 406 11.32 18.20 -18.04
CA PRO A 406 12.60 18.10 -18.73
C PRO A 406 12.50 18.82 -20.05
N ASN A 407 13.28 19.88 -20.20
CA ASN A 407 13.49 20.47 -21.48
C ASN A 407 14.14 19.43 -22.39
N ASN A 408 13.49 19.11 -23.46
CA ASN A 408 13.81 18.07 -24.42
C ASN A 408 15.22 18.10 -25.01
N SER A 409 15.81 19.26 -25.01
CA SER A 409 17.21 19.44 -25.42
C SER A 409 18.21 18.76 -24.47
N ARG A 410 17.78 18.42 -23.23
CA ARG A 410 18.67 17.85 -22.21
C ARG A 410 19.11 16.43 -22.49
N ASP A 411 18.25 15.66 -23.17
CA ASP A 411 18.51 14.26 -23.44
C ASP A 411 18.87 13.96 -24.88
N GLY A 412 18.96 15.01 -25.73
CA GLY A 412 19.24 14.84 -27.15
C GLY A 412 18.12 14.17 -27.96
N ILE A 413 16.91 14.11 -27.42
CA ILE A 413 15.83 13.23 -27.89
C ILE A 413 14.68 14.03 -28.52
N GLY A 414 14.83 15.31 -28.77
CA GLY A 414 13.74 16.12 -29.28
C GLY A 414 12.72 16.47 -28.16
N LYS A 415 11.55 16.92 -28.53
CA LYS A 415 10.57 17.42 -27.57
C LYS A 415 10.09 16.33 -26.61
N PHE A 416 10.37 16.46 -25.31
CA PHE A 416 9.81 15.62 -24.29
C PHE A 416 8.37 16.09 -23.99
N ASP A 417 7.47 15.19 -23.99
CA ASP A 417 6.08 15.46 -23.66
C ASP A 417 5.79 14.81 -22.30
N ASN A 418 5.33 15.57 -21.32
CA ASN A 418 4.95 15.06 -20.01
C ASN A 418 3.80 14.04 -20.10
N SER A 419 3.02 14.04 -21.20
CA SER A 419 2.04 13.01 -21.48
C SER A 419 2.64 11.60 -21.66
N GLN A 420 3.97 11.49 -21.79
CA GLN A 420 4.70 10.24 -21.92
C GLN A 420 5.24 9.70 -20.59
N LEU A 421 4.84 10.30 -19.48
CA LEU A 421 5.13 9.81 -18.13
C LEU A 421 3.97 9.01 -17.59
N GLU A 422 4.27 7.97 -16.83
CA GLU A 422 3.31 7.18 -16.06
C GLU A 422 3.97 6.63 -14.79
N GLY A 423 3.21 5.88 -13.99
CA GLY A 423 3.75 5.21 -12.83
C GLY A 423 4.55 6.12 -11.91
N PRO A 424 3.96 7.24 -11.42
CA PRO A 424 4.65 8.06 -10.44
C PRO A 424 4.84 7.27 -9.16
N GLU A 425 6.02 7.41 -8.56
CA GLU A 425 6.33 6.85 -7.25
C GLU A 425 6.74 7.98 -6.32
N LEU A 426 5.99 8.16 -5.23
CA LEU A 426 6.31 9.08 -4.14
C LEU A 426 7.13 8.36 -3.07
N PHE A 427 8.25 8.94 -2.68
CA PHE A 427 9.09 8.35 -1.63
C PHE A 427 9.83 9.42 -0.85
N ARG A 428 10.40 9.03 0.29
CA ARG A 428 11.27 9.88 1.09
C ARG A 428 12.71 9.43 0.87
N PHE A 429 13.61 10.39 0.56
CA PHE A 429 15.02 10.08 0.49
C PHE A 429 15.58 9.68 1.85
N ASN A 430 16.59 8.80 1.88
CA ASN A 430 17.34 8.50 3.08
C ASN A 430 17.99 9.77 3.64
N LYS A 431 18.04 9.89 4.95
CA LYS A 431 18.57 11.08 5.63
C LYS A 431 19.99 11.44 5.19
N LYS A 432 20.83 10.45 4.89
CA LYS A 432 22.19 10.67 4.37
C LYS A 432 22.24 11.34 2.99
N ASP A 433 21.15 11.27 2.22
CA ASP A 433 21.04 11.85 0.88
C ASP A 433 20.36 13.22 0.87
N TRP A 434 19.92 13.73 2.04
CA TRP A 434 19.36 15.06 2.16
C TRP A 434 20.44 16.13 2.02
N ALA A 435 20.10 17.26 1.40
CA ALA A 435 21.01 18.40 1.31
C ALA A 435 21.33 19.03 2.67
N SER A 436 20.42 18.88 3.65
CA SER A 436 20.57 19.33 5.03
C SER A 436 20.02 18.26 5.97
N ALA A 437 20.76 17.91 7.02
CA ALA A 437 20.37 16.89 7.99
C ALA A 437 19.05 17.18 8.73
N ASP A 438 18.61 18.42 8.74
CA ASP A 438 17.40 18.89 9.44
C ASP A 438 16.20 19.09 8.49
N THR A 439 16.37 18.88 7.18
CA THR A 439 15.34 19.14 6.18
C THR A 439 15.08 17.88 5.35
N PRO A 440 14.01 17.13 5.62
CA PRO A 440 13.65 15.97 4.83
C PRO A 440 13.47 16.31 3.35
N GLU A 441 13.99 15.45 2.48
CA GLU A 441 13.77 15.54 1.05
C GLU A 441 12.88 14.38 0.57
N TYR A 442 11.98 14.70 -0.33
CA TYR A 442 11.02 13.77 -0.92
C TYR A 442 11.23 13.69 -2.42
N GLY A 443 10.88 12.55 -3.01
CA GLY A 443 10.98 12.33 -4.43
C GLY A 443 9.64 12.02 -5.08
N ILE A 444 9.53 12.39 -6.35
CA ILE A 444 8.59 11.79 -7.30
C ILE A 444 9.44 11.18 -8.40
N MET A 445 9.23 9.92 -8.68
CA MET A 445 9.88 9.21 -9.77
C MET A 445 8.82 8.82 -10.80
N ALA A 446 9.04 9.10 -12.09
CA ALA A 446 8.07 8.79 -13.14
C ALA A 446 8.67 7.92 -14.24
N ASP A 447 7.94 6.86 -14.66
CA ASP A 447 8.32 5.98 -15.77
C ASP A 447 8.15 6.70 -17.11
N ARG A 448 9.21 6.75 -17.90
CA ARG A 448 9.21 7.23 -19.28
C ARG A 448 8.81 6.11 -20.25
N TYR A 449 7.58 5.64 -20.14
CA TYR A 449 7.11 4.42 -20.81
C TYR A 449 7.31 4.39 -22.34
N MET A 450 7.29 5.54 -23.01
CA MET A 450 7.57 5.65 -24.45
C MET A 450 9.08 5.64 -24.75
N ARG A 451 9.91 5.78 -23.74
CA ARG A 451 11.37 5.83 -23.83
C ARG A 451 11.99 4.93 -22.76
N GLN A 452 11.62 3.65 -22.83
CA GLN A 452 12.08 2.62 -21.89
C GLN A 452 13.61 2.52 -21.76
N ASP A 453 14.34 2.92 -22.82
CA ASP A 453 15.80 3.03 -22.83
C ASP A 453 16.36 4.09 -21.87
N LEU A 454 15.52 5.02 -21.41
CA LEU A 454 15.89 6.08 -20.47
C LEU A 454 15.50 5.80 -19.02
N GLY A 455 14.63 4.80 -18.79
CA GLY A 455 14.11 4.47 -17.48
C GLY A 455 13.36 5.65 -16.84
N TYR A 456 13.44 5.73 -15.54
CA TYR A 456 12.74 6.72 -14.73
C TYR A 456 13.33 8.13 -14.79
N LEU A 457 12.50 9.11 -14.48
CA LEU A 457 12.88 10.49 -14.28
C LEU A 457 12.60 10.89 -12.82
N PRO A 458 13.63 11.06 -11.99
CA PRO A 458 13.47 11.42 -10.60
C PRO A 458 13.43 12.94 -10.41
N PHE A 459 12.41 13.41 -9.67
CA PHE A 459 12.27 14.76 -9.16
C PHE A 459 12.45 14.74 -7.65
N LYS A 460 12.88 15.84 -7.07
CA LYS A 460 12.96 16.00 -5.63
C LYS A 460 12.41 17.33 -5.15
N THR A 461 11.92 17.34 -3.92
CA THR A 461 11.44 18.55 -3.25
C THR A 461 11.70 18.50 -1.75
N THR A 462 11.82 19.66 -1.14
CA THR A 462 11.76 19.86 0.31
C THR A 462 10.40 20.34 0.78
N ASP A 463 9.54 20.77 -0.17
CA ASP A 463 8.24 21.34 0.13
C ASP A 463 7.23 21.10 -0.99
N PHE A 464 6.27 20.21 -0.75
CA PHE A 464 5.17 19.93 -1.69
C PHE A 464 4.23 21.14 -1.88
N GLU A 465 4.22 22.10 -0.95
CA GLU A 465 3.36 23.28 -1.03
C GLU A 465 3.95 24.43 -1.86
N ASP A 466 5.19 24.31 -2.31
CA ASP A 466 5.76 25.23 -3.30
C ASP A 466 5.21 24.93 -4.72
N ARG A 467 3.92 25.19 -4.89
CA ARG A 467 3.06 24.73 -6.02
C ARG A 467 3.52 25.17 -7.40
N LYS A 468 4.33 26.23 -7.48
CA LYS A 468 4.86 26.79 -8.73
C LYS A 468 6.38 26.85 -8.75
N ASN A 469 7.00 26.19 -7.79
CA ASN A 469 8.44 26.23 -7.59
C ASN A 469 9.01 27.67 -7.46
N GLU A 470 8.22 28.58 -6.89
CA GLU A 470 8.63 29.98 -6.72
C GLU A 470 9.76 30.15 -5.70
N ASN A 471 9.86 29.21 -4.74
CA ASN A 471 10.92 29.17 -3.73
C ASN A 471 12.11 28.30 -4.16
N GLY A 472 12.03 27.62 -5.30
CA GLY A 472 13.08 26.72 -5.79
C GLY A 472 13.17 25.41 -5.00
N SER A 473 12.09 24.99 -4.34
CA SER A 473 12.04 23.76 -3.55
C SER A 473 12.09 22.49 -4.42
N TRP A 474 11.65 22.57 -5.66
CA TRP A 474 11.64 21.48 -6.62
C TRP A 474 12.80 21.49 -7.58
N SER A 475 13.34 20.33 -7.89
CA SER A 475 14.36 20.15 -8.92
C SER A 475 14.29 18.75 -9.53
N ILE A 476 14.83 18.59 -10.74
CA ILE A 476 15.15 17.28 -11.31
C ILE A 476 16.52 16.88 -10.78
N LEU A 477 16.72 15.62 -10.42
CA LEU A 477 18.05 15.12 -10.08
C LEU A 477 18.99 15.29 -11.27
N ASP A 478 20.22 15.75 -11.03
CA ASP A 478 21.24 15.75 -12.05
C ASP A 478 21.55 14.33 -12.52
N LYS A 479 21.86 14.15 -13.81
CA LYS A 479 22.19 12.84 -14.38
C LYS A 479 23.36 12.12 -13.70
N SER A 480 24.22 12.84 -12.99
CA SER A 480 25.29 12.24 -12.19
C SER A 480 24.79 11.63 -10.86
N GLN A 481 23.59 12.01 -10.41
CA GLN A 481 23.01 11.62 -9.12
C GLN A 481 22.14 10.37 -9.20
N TYR A 482 21.69 9.98 -10.40
CA TYR A 482 20.87 8.80 -10.58
C TYR A 482 21.31 7.94 -11.76
N ALA A 483 21.02 6.66 -11.70
CA ALA A 483 21.20 5.71 -12.80
C ALA A 483 20.29 4.49 -12.60
N PHE A 484 19.88 3.91 -13.72
CA PHE A 484 19.16 2.64 -13.77
C PHE A 484 19.97 1.71 -14.67
N LYS A 485 20.72 0.77 -14.07
CA LYS A 485 21.68 -0.08 -14.77
C LYS A 485 21.24 -1.54 -14.70
N GLY A 486 21.33 -2.21 -15.83
CA GLY A 486 21.11 -3.66 -15.93
C GLY A 486 20.02 -4.02 -16.89
N GLY A 487 18.81 -3.55 -16.70
CA GLY A 487 17.66 -3.87 -17.54
C GLY A 487 16.83 -2.64 -17.92
N THR A 488 15.67 -2.91 -18.50
CA THR A 488 14.60 -1.93 -18.67
C THR A 488 13.82 -1.83 -17.36
N TYR A 489 13.64 -0.64 -16.85
CA TYR A 489 12.90 -0.38 -15.63
C TYR A 489 11.52 0.17 -16.00
N ARG A 490 10.47 -0.55 -15.62
CA ARG A 490 9.09 -0.16 -15.86
C ARG A 490 8.37 -0.04 -14.52
N HIS A 491 7.36 0.79 -14.49
CA HIS A 491 6.49 1.14 -13.37
C HIS A 491 6.74 0.27 -12.12
N GLY A 492 7.43 0.81 -11.13
CA GLY A 492 7.86 0.11 -9.94
C GLY A 492 7.95 1.05 -8.75
N SER A 493 8.29 0.52 -7.60
CA SER A 493 8.33 1.26 -6.35
C SER A 493 9.68 1.16 -5.63
N VAL A 494 9.96 2.16 -4.79
CA VAL A 494 11.19 2.32 -4.02
C VAL A 494 10.91 2.16 -2.54
N MET A 495 11.71 1.35 -1.87
CA MET A 495 11.69 1.22 -0.42
C MET A 495 13.08 1.51 0.16
N ASN A 496 13.11 2.28 1.26
CA ASN A 496 14.32 2.52 2.04
C ASN A 496 14.69 1.24 2.80
N ILE A 497 15.96 0.85 2.75
CA ILE A 497 16.46 -0.37 3.40
C ILE A 497 17.65 -0.08 4.30
N THR A 498 17.78 -0.88 5.36
CA THR A 498 18.91 -0.83 6.29
C THR A 498 20.15 -1.47 5.68
N ALA A 499 21.34 -1.21 6.28
CA ALA A 499 22.58 -1.88 5.88
C ALA A 499 22.48 -3.41 5.97
N ALA A 500 21.84 -3.94 7.00
CA ALA A 500 21.69 -5.38 7.19
C ALA A 500 20.78 -6.03 6.10
N GLU A 501 19.73 -5.34 5.70
CA GLU A 501 18.84 -5.78 4.59
C GLU A 501 19.58 -5.73 3.25
N MET A 502 20.33 -4.66 3.01
CA MET A 502 21.18 -4.52 1.81
C MET A 502 22.16 -5.69 1.67
N GLU A 503 22.91 -5.99 2.73
CA GLU A 503 23.88 -7.10 2.70
C GLU A 503 23.19 -8.46 2.49
N ARG A 504 22.05 -8.70 3.14
CA ARG A 504 21.27 -9.93 2.96
C ARG A 504 20.80 -10.11 1.52
N LEU A 505 20.31 -9.03 0.89
CA LEU A 505 19.90 -9.05 -0.51
C LEU A 505 21.07 -9.33 -1.45
N LYS A 506 22.25 -8.74 -1.21
CA LYS A 506 23.48 -8.98 -2.00
C LYS A 506 23.99 -10.42 -1.87
N GLU A 507 23.91 -11.00 -0.66
CA GLU A 507 24.30 -12.39 -0.42
C GLU A 507 23.36 -13.36 -1.14
N ALA A 508 22.06 -13.09 -1.13
CA ALA A 508 21.05 -13.96 -1.75
C ALA A 508 20.98 -13.82 -3.27
N TYR A 509 21.18 -12.62 -3.79
CA TYR A 509 20.96 -12.28 -5.20
C TYR A 509 22.21 -11.65 -5.81
N PRO A 510 23.05 -12.42 -6.53
CA PRO A 510 24.29 -11.89 -7.07
C PRO A 510 24.05 -10.79 -8.11
N ALA A 511 24.87 -9.74 -8.02
CA ALA A 511 24.94 -8.71 -9.05
C ALA A 511 25.62 -9.22 -10.32
N LYS A 512 25.58 -8.43 -11.38
CA LYS A 512 26.30 -8.70 -12.62
C LYS A 512 27.81 -8.59 -12.36
N ASN A 513 28.55 -9.67 -12.61
CA ASN A 513 30.02 -9.70 -12.57
C ASN A 513 30.64 -8.85 -13.70
#